data_d4a0a471b9a4e74fe7faf603e0b8e0ec
#
_entry.id   d4a0a471b9a4e74fe7faf603e0b8e0ec
#
_cell.length_a   1.000
_cell.length_b   1.000
_cell.length_c   1.000
_cell.angle_alpha   90.00
_cell.angle_beta   90.00
_cell.angle_gamma   90.00
#
_symmetry.space_group_name_H-M   'P 1'
#
loop_
_entity.id
_entity.type
_entity.pdbx_description
1 polymer ?
#
loop_
_entity_poly.entity_id
_entity_poly.type
_entity_poly.pdbx_seq_one_letter_code
_entity_poly.pdbx_strand_id
1 'polypeptide(L)'
;MRMADLFGWLKRVGASHGGGIATAADVATLCVAAFLLAILVRTYSHPAAPQQPPRPAVRAEVGMSIKDRIAGVNWGKNGRTLVLAVSTQCHFCRESTPFYRKLRDKAGKSLKIVAVLPQPAAEAAQFFKNEGVKVDQVVQAGPESIGVKGTPTMLLVDGAGTVTKLWVGKVHPEQEQGVLAALGKG
;
A
#
# COMPACT_ATOMS: atom_id res chain seq x y z
N MET A 1 51.94 -29.72 -18.36
CA MET A 1 51.36 -29.15 -19.59
C MET A 1 51.84 -27.71 -19.72
N ARG A 2 52.66 -27.41 -20.73
CA ARG A 2 53.32 -26.11 -20.84
C ARG A 2 52.37 -25.09 -21.46
N MET A 3 52.39 -23.88 -20.92
CA MET A 3 51.56 -22.71 -21.33
C MET A 3 51.63 -22.40 -22.84
N ALA A 4 52.67 -22.92 -23.56
CA ALA A 4 52.85 -22.79 -24.98
C ALA A 4 51.81 -23.64 -25.83
N ASP A 5 51.30 -24.73 -25.29
CA ASP A 5 50.34 -25.58 -25.99
C ASP A 5 48.94 -25.00 -26.02
N LEU A 6 48.59 -24.20 -25.02
CA LEU A 6 47.31 -23.52 -24.96
C LEU A 6 47.15 -22.40 -26.02
N PHE A 7 48.25 -21.69 -26.31
CA PHE A 7 48.28 -20.64 -27.32
C PHE A 7 48.20 -21.20 -28.74
N GLY A 8 48.76 -22.40 -28.98
CA GLY A 8 48.70 -23.10 -30.26
C GLY A 8 47.27 -23.60 -30.61
N TRP A 9 46.49 -23.95 -29.59
CA TRP A 9 45.10 -24.41 -29.78
C TRP A 9 44.16 -23.22 -30.09
N LEU A 10 44.33 -22.11 -29.40
CA LEU A 10 43.55 -20.86 -29.66
C LEU A 10 43.76 -20.31 -31.08
N LYS A 11 44.94 -20.46 -31.64
CA LYS A 11 45.25 -19.99 -33.02
C LYS A 11 44.65 -20.87 -34.12
N ARG A 12 44.31 -22.13 -33.80
CA ARG A 12 43.69 -23.07 -34.75
C ARG A 12 42.17 -22.99 -34.81
N VAL A 13 41.53 -22.48 -33.77
CA VAL A 13 40.05 -22.30 -33.71
C VAL A 13 39.60 -21.04 -34.48
N GLY A 14 40.54 -20.08 -34.71
CA GLY A 14 40.22 -18.81 -35.35
C GLY A 14 40.25 -18.79 -36.91
N ALA A 15 40.54 -19.94 -37.58
CA ALA A 15 40.85 -19.91 -39.02
C ALA A 15 39.88 -20.68 -39.95
N SER A 16 38.62 -20.85 -39.56
CA SER A 16 37.65 -21.42 -40.49
C SER A 16 36.22 -21.00 -40.21
N HIS A 17 35.87 -19.76 -40.50
CA HIS A 17 34.46 -19.41 -40.79
C HIS A 17 34.46 -18.23 -41.78
N GLY A 18 34.42 -18.55 -43.04
CA GLY A 18 34.08 -17.57 -44.10
C GLY A 18 32.59 -17.29 -44.09
N GLY A 19 32.24 -16.04 -44.19
CA GLY A 19 30.90 -15.63 -44.59
C GLY A 19 30.22 -14.67 -43.59
N GLY A 20 29.95 -13.47 -44.03
CA GLY A 20 29.40 -12.34 -43.25
C GLY A 20 28.10 -12.58 -42.46
N ILE A 21 27.53 -13.79 -42.52
CA ILE A 21 26.34 -14.17 -41.73
C ILE A 21 26.76 -14.67 -40.30
N ALA A 22 27.93 -15.33 -40.19
CA ALA A 22 28.44 -15.80 -38.91
C ALA A 22 28.83 -14.66 -37.97
N THR A 23 29.43 -13.60 -38.55
CA THR A 23 29.80 -12.40 -37.75
C THR A 23 28.61 -11.62 -37.26
N ALA A 24 27.49 -11.58 -37.97
CA ALA A 24 26.27 -10.91 -37.51
C ALA A 24 25.60 -11.70 -36.37
N ALA A 25 25.61 -13.04 -36.43
CA ALA A 25 25.08 -13.89 -35.39
C ALA A 25 25.94 -13.81 -34.09
N ASP A 26 27.27 -13.77 -34.27
CA ASP A 26 28.20 -13.65 -33.12
C ASP A 26 28.07 -12.29 -32.46
N VAL A 27 27.92 -11.20 -33.19
CA VAL A 27 27.68 -9.86 -32.67
C VAL A 27 26.34 -9.79 -31.92
N ALA A 28 25.28 -10.37 -32.48
CA ALA A 28 23.98 -10.42 -31.83
C ALA A 28 24.05 -11.20 -30.51
N THR A 29 24.75 -12.34 -30.48
CA THR A 29 24.93 -13.15 -29.27
C THR A 29 25.70 -12.39 -28.18
N LEU A 30 26.77 -11.69 -28.57
CA LEU A 30 27.55 -10.86 -27.65
C LEU A 30 26.73 -9.68 -27.12
N CYS A 31 25.92 -9.03 -27.93
CA CYS A 31 25.02 -7.96 -27.51
C CYS A 31 23.97 -8.46 -26.48
N VAL A 32 23.37 -9.63 -26.74
CA VAL A 32 22.41 -10.24 -25.82
C VAL A 32 23.10 -10.63 -24.49
N ALA A 33 24.28 -11.24 -24.56
CA ALA A 33 25.05 -11.60 -23.36
C ALA A 33 25.45 -10.37 -22.55
N ALA A 34 25.90 -9.30 -23.19
CA ALA A 34 26.25 -8.03 -22.53
C ALA A 34 25.00 -7.37 -21.91
N PHE A 35 23.87 -7.41 -22.59
CA PHE A 35 22.60 -6.88 -22.09
C PHE A 35 22.11 -7.66 -20.86
N LEU A 36 22.16 -8.98 -20.90
CA LEU A 36 21.81 -9.82 -19.75
C LEU A 36 22.76 -9.61 -18.59
N LEU A 37 24.06 -9.47 -18.85
CA LEU A 37 25.05 -9.15 -17.81
C LEU A 37 24.78 -7.78 -17.21
N ALA A 38 24.44 -6.77 -18.02
CA ALA A 38 24.08 -5.44 -17.51
C ALA A 38 22.81 -5.47 -16.64
N ILE A 39 21.80 -6.27 -17.01
CA ILE A 39 20.61 -6.48 -16.17
C ILE A 39 20.99 -7.16 -14.85
N LEU A 40 21.79 -8.23 -14.91
CA LEU A 40 22.27 -8.93 -13.73
C LEU A 40 23.07 -7.99 -12.82
N VAL A 41 24.03 -7.26 -13.35
CA VAL A 41 24.81 -6.28 -12.58
C VAL A 41 23.87 -5.24 -11.96
N ARG A 42 22.90 -4.72 -12.72
CA ARG A 42 21.96 -3.73 -12.23
C ARG A 42 21.05 -4.28 -11.11
N THR A 43 20.63 -5.53 -11.19
CA THR A 43 19.81 -6.18 -10.16
C THR A 43 20.61 -6.55 -8.91
N TYR A 44 21.87 -6.98 -9.07
CA TYR A 44 22.72 -7.34 -7.94
C TYR A 44 23.46 -6.13 -7.32
N SER A 45 23.71 -5.06 -8.10
CA SER A 45 24.40 -3.86 -7.60
C SER A 45 23.46 -2.82 -7.00
N HIS A 46 22.14 -3.04 -6.98
CA HIS A 46 21.28 -2.26 -6.13
C HIS A 46 21.48 -2.79 -4.70
N PRO A 47 22.20 -2.04 -3.84
CA PRO A 47 22.22 -2.39 -2.44
C PRO A 47 20.77 -2.44 -2.01
N ALA A 48 20.31 -3.60 -1.53
CA ALA A 48 19.00 -3.70 -0.89
C ALA A 48 18.94 -2.53 0.10
N ALA A 49 17.99 -1.62 -0.11
CA ALA A 49 17.80 -0.51 0.83
C ALA A 49 17.82 -1.12 2.22
N PRO A 50 18.55 -0.51 3.19
CA PRO A 50 18.67 -1.06 4.52
C PRO A 50 17.27 -1.46 4.98
N GLN A 51 17.01 -2.75 5.10
CA GLN A 51 15.75 -3.23 5.65
C GLN A 51 15.76 -2.71 7.08
N GLN A 52 15.02 -1.62 7.30
CA GLN A 52 14.77 -1.15 8.65
C GLN A 52 14.23 -2.37 9.41
N PRO A 53 14.81 -2.67 10.59
CA PRO A 53 14.30 -3.77 11.40
C PRO A 53 12.78 -3.61 11.49
N PRO A 54 12.00 -4.69 11.32
CA PRO A 54 10.55 -4.61 11.33
C PRO A 54 10.16 -3.88 12.61
N ARG A 55 9.65 -2.66 12.46
CA ARG A 55 9.10 -1.93 13.61
C ARG A 55 8.08 -2.87 14.24
N PRO A 56 8.09 -3.05 15.58
CA PRO A 56 7.10 -3.91 16.23
C PRO A 56 5.74 -3.56 15.65
N ALA A 57 5.04 -4.55 15.09
CA ALA A 57 3.78 -4.35 14.40
C ALA A 57 2.78 -3.83 15.44
N VAL A 58 2.66 -2.51 15.53
CA VAL A 58 1.73 -1.86 16.44
C VAL A 58 0.33 -2.24 15.98
N ARG A 59 -0.42 -2.88 16.86
CA ARG A 59 -1.81 -3.24 16.61
C ARG A 59 -2.71 -2.11 17.10
N ALA A 60 -3.67 -1.71 16.26
CA ALA A 60 -4.68 -0.75 16.70
C ALA A 60 -5.50 -1.32 17.86
N GLU A 61 -5.55 -0.59 18.96
CA GLU A 61 -6.28 -0.97 20.18
C GLU A 61 -6.96 0.28 20.76
N VAL A 62 -8.01 0.06 21.53
CA VAL A 62 -8.67 1.14 22.27
C VAL A 62 -7.67 1.72 23.29
N GLY A 63 -7.59 3.05 23.35
CA GLY A 63 -6.60 3.77 24.15
C GLY A 63 -5.30 4.12 23.42
N MET A 64 -5.06 3.56 22.22
CA MET A 64 -3.87 3.89 21.44
C MET A 64 -4.00 5.27 20.79
N SER A 65 -2.94 6.08 20.84
CA SER A 65 -2.85 7.33 20.08
C SER A 65 -2.41 7.06 18.64
N ILE A 66 -3.17 7.62 17.70
CA ILE A 66 -2.81 7.64 16.26
C ILE A 66 -2.50 9.06 15.78
N LYS A 67 -2.37 10.02 16.69
CA LYS A 67 -2.21 11.44 16.40
C LYS A 67 -1.08 11.71 15.42
N ASP A 68 0.09 11.12 15.67
CA ASP A 68 1.30 11.35 14.89
C ASP A 68 1.50 10.31 13.76
N ARG A 69 0.51 9.43 13.57
CA ARG A 69 0.56 8.35 12.58
C ARG A 69 -0.08 8.72 11.25
N ILE A 70 -0.95 9.73 11.27
CA ILE A 70 -1.63 10.24 10.08
C ILE A 70 -1.34 11.73 9.96
N ALA A 71 -0.57 12.11 8.96
CA ALA A 71 -0.27 13.50 8.70
C ALA A 71 -1.52 14.27 8.19
N GLY A 72 -1.59 15.56 8.50
CA GLY A 72 -2.61 16.48 7.97
C GLY A 72 -3.99 16.36 8.59
N VAL A 73 -4.21 15.54 9.62
CA VAL A 73 -5.47 15.45 10.35
C VAL A 73 -5.41 16.36 11.58
N ASN A 74 -6.32 17.32 11.66
CA ASN A 74 -6.43 18.22 12.81
C ASN A 74 -7.46 17.65 13.81
N TRP A 75 -6.99 16.78 14.70
CA TRP A 75 -7.83 16.08 15.67
C TRP A 75 -8.59 17.02 16.58
N GLY A 76 -7.94 18.05 17.15
CA GLY A 76 -8.55 19.00 18.05
C GLY A 76 -9.68 19.80 17.41
N LYS A 77 -9.49 20.24 16.15
CA LYS A 77 -10.53 20.94 15.38
C LYS A 77 -11.66 20.00 14.94
N ASN A 78 -11.31 18.78 14.61
CA ASN A 78 -12.29 17.79 14.13
C ASN A 78 -13.15 17.26 15.30
N GLY A 79 -12.63 17.27 16.53
CA GLY A 79 -13.27 16.62 17.65
C GLY A 79 -13.34 15.11 17.45
N ARG A 80 -14.55 14.54 17.60
CA ARG A 80 -14.76 13.09 17.33
C ARG A 80 -14.63 12.81 15.85
N THR A 81 -13.76 11.89 15.53
CA THR A 81 -13.41 11.54 14.15
C THR A 81 -13.57 10.04 13.93
N LEU A 82 -14.29 9.64 12.89
CA LEU A 82 -14.31 8.26 12.42
C LEU A 82 -13.24 8.09 11.36
N VAL A 83 -12.27 7.25 11.63
CA VAL A 83 -11.25 6.84 10.65
C VAL A 83 -11.71 5.56 9.97
N LEU A 84 -11.82 5.60 8.64
CA LEU A 84 -12.13 4.46 7.79
C LEU A 84 -10.84 3.98 7.13
N ALA A 85 -10.27 2.89 7.61
CA ALA A 85 -9.18 2.20 6.93
C ALA A 85 -9.76 1.27 5.87
N VAL A 86 -9.61 1.64 4.60
CA VAL A 86 -10.20 0.93 3.46
C VAL A 86 -9.21 0.82 2.31
N SER A 87 -9.61 0.12 1.24
CA SER A 87 -8.85 0.06 -0.02
C SER A 87 -9.84 -0.02 -1.18
N THR A 88 -9.52 0.62 -2.31
CA THR A 88 -10.34 0.57 -3.52
C THR A 88 -10.41 -0.83 -4.13
N GLN A 89 -9.41 -1.67 -3.84
CA GLN A 89 -9.31 -3.07 -4.30
C GLN A 89 -9.93 -4.07 -3.32
N CYS A 90 -10.41 -3.62 -2.17
CA CYS A 90 -10.97 -4.47 -1.15
C CYS A 90 -12.46 -4.75 -1.43
N HIS A 91 -12.81 -6.01 -1.68
CA HIS A 91 -14.18 -6.44 -1.92
C HIS A 91 -15.11 -6.09 -0.74
N PHE A 92 -14.73 -6.43 0.49
CA PHE A 92 -15.52 -6.14 1.68
C PHE A 92 -15.65 -4.65 1.98
N CYS A 93 -14.69 -3.81 1.55
CA CYS A 93 -14.80 -2.36 1.66
C CYS A 93 -15.92 -1.84 0.77
N ARG A 94 -16.04 -2.35 -0.45
CA ARG A 94 -17.11 -2.00 -1.39
C ARG A 94 -18.47 -2.46 -0.87
N GLU A 95 -18.56 -3.68 -0.36
CA GLU A 95 -19.78 -4.19 0.28
C GLU A 95 -20.21 -3.41 1.54
N SER A 96 -19.28 -2.69 2.18
CA SER A 96 -19.56 -1.88 3.37
C SER A 96 -20.07 -0.47 3.03
N THR A 97 -20.01 -0.04 1.77
CA THR A 97 -20.39 1.33 1.38
C THR A 97 -21.84 1.68 1.65
N PRO A 98 -22.86 0.77 1.54
CA PRO A 98 -24.22 1.06 1.96
C PRO A 98 -24.31 1.43 3.45
N PHE A 99 -23.53 0.74 4.30
CA PHE A 99 -23.47 1.06 5.73
C PHE A 99 -22.78 2.42 5.98
N TYR A 100 -21.71 2.75 5.25
CA TYR A 100 -21.04 4.05 5.38
C TYR A 100 -21.95 5.22 4.97
N ARG A 101 -22.84 5.03 3.99
CA ARG A 101 -23.85 6.04 3.65
C ARG A 101 -24.82 6.26 4.82
N LYS A 102 -25.41 5.17 5.34
CA LYS A 102 -26.30 5.24 6.53
C LYS A 102 -25.62 5.92 7.71
N LEU A 103 -24.34 5.59 7.93
CA LEU A 103 -23.53 6.16 9.00
C LEU A 103 -23.36 7.68 8.82
N ARG A 104 -23.02 8.13 7.63
CA ARG A 104 -22.88 9.57 7.31
C ARG A 104 -24.20 10.30 7.50
N ASP A 105 -25.30 9.72 7.05
CA ASP A 105 -26.62 10.35 7.17
C ASP A 105 -27.04 10.46 8.65
N LYS A 106 -26.79 9.43 9.44
CA LYS A 106 -27.09 9.41 10.88
C LYS A 106 -26.21 10.37 11.68
N ALA A 107 -24.91 10.39 11.42
CA ALA A 107 -23.95 11.20 12.14
C ALA A 107 -23.97 12.71 11.74
N GLY A 108 -24.47 12.99 10.54
CA GLY A 108 -24.51 14.36 10.01
C GLY A 108 -23.13 15.01 9.98
N LYS A 109 -23.06 16.29 10.36
CA LYS A 109 -21.81 17.08 10.41
C LYS A 109 -21.06 16.99 11.76
N SER A 110 -21.67 16.39 12.77
CA SER A 110 -21.10 16.30 14.13
C SER A 110 -19.94 15.32 14.23
N LEU A 111 -19.84 14.36 13.29
CA LEU A 111 -18.77 13.38 13.21
C LEU A 111 -17.97 13.62 11.93
N LYS A 112 -16.69 13.86 12.06
CA LYS A 112 -15.77 13.91 10.91
C LYS A 112 -15.42 12.50 10.46
N ILE A 113 -15.40 12.29 9.15
CA ILE A 113 -15.00 11.01 8.55
C ILE A 113 -13.71 11.23 7.76
N VAL A 114 -12.65 10.57 8.20
CA VAL A 114 -11.33 10.55 7.55
C VAL A 114 -11.11 9.17 6.96
N ALA A 115 -10.94 9.09 5.67
CA ALA A 115 -10.62 7.83 4.99
C ALA A 115 -9.09 7.70 4.86
N VAL A 116 -8.57 6.55 5.26
CA VAL A 116 -7.15 6.17 5.15
C VAL A 116 -7.03 5.00 4.20
N LEU A 117 -6.29 5.17 3.12
CA LEU A 117 -6.11 4.12 2.11
C LEU A 117 -4.76 4.27 1.38
N PRO A 118 -4.19 3.16 0.88
CA PRO A 118 -2.89 3.18 0.21
C PRO A 118 -2.93 3.81 -1.19
N GLN A 119 -4.10 3.89 -1.80
CA GLN A 119 -4.27 4.42 -3.15
C GLN A 119 -4.11 5.94 -3.19
N PRO A 120 -3.72 6.51 -4.35
CA PRO A 120 -3.65 7.96 -4.55
C PRO A 120 -4.96 8.68 -4.22
N ALA A 121 -4.87 9.89 -3.69
CA ALA A 121 -6.03 10.66 -3.25
C ALA A 121 -7.09 10.86 -4.35
N ALA A 122 -6.67 11.00 -5.60
CA ALA A 122 -7.58 11.13 -6.75
C ALA A 122 -8.40 9.84 -6.98
N GLU A 123 -7.76 8.68 -6.91
CA GLU A 123 -8.43 7.37 -7.04
C GLU A 123 -9.40 7.16 -5.88
N ALA A 124 -8.97 7.47 -4.67
CA ALA A 124 -9.80 7.39 -3.47
C ALA A 124 -11.04 8.29 -3.57
N ALA A 125 -10.87 9.53 -4.00
CA ALA A 125 -11.99 10.46 -4.18
C ALA A 125 -13.00 9.94 -5.22
N GLN A 126 -12.50 9.39 -6.34
CA GLN A 126 -13.35 8.80 -7.36
C GLN A 126 -14.10 7.57 -6.83
N PHE A 127 -13.43 6.70 -6.06
CA PHE A 127 -14.05 5.55 -5.41
C PHE A 127 -15.22 5.99 -4.51
N PHE A 128 -15.00 6.92 -3.58
CA PHE A 128 -16.05 7.38 -2.68
C PHE A 128 -17.19 8.08 -3.41
N LYS A 129 -16.88 8.85 -4.48
CA LYS A 129 -17.89 9.47 -5.33
C LYS A 129 -18.77 8.43 -6.03
N ASN A 130 -18.17 7.41 -6.63
CA ASN A 130 -18.88 6.34 -7.32
C ASN A 130 -19.78 5.54 -6.36
N GLU A 131 -19.28 5.29 -5.15
CA GLU A 131 -20.01 4.57 -4.10
C GLU A 131 -21.00 5.47 -3.32
N GLY A 132 -21.09 6.76 -3.61
CA GLY A 132 -21.99 7.72 -2.96
C GLY A 132 -21.70 7.94 -1.47
N VAL A 133 -20.45 7.69 -1.03
CA VAL A 133 -20.01 7.86 0.36
C VAL A 133 -19.34 9.22 0.52
N LYS A 134 -19.86 10.06 1.42
CA LYS A 134 -19.28 11.37 1.71
C LYS A 134 -18.26 11.27 2.84
N VAL A 135 -16.99 11.47 2.54
CA VAL A 135 -15.89 11.61 3.51
C VAL A 135 -15.45 13.06 3.61
N ASP A 136 -14.98 13.50 4.78
CA ASP A 136 -14.54 14.88 4.99
C ASP A 136 -13.08 15.06 4.56
N GLN A 137 -12.27 14.00 4.67
CA GLN A 137 -10.87 14.03 4.29
C GLN A 137 -10.42 12.65 3.81
N VAL A 138 -9.53 12.63 2.83
CA VAL A 138 -8.81 11.44 2.37
C VAL A 138 -7.34 11.60 2.72
N VAL A 139 -6.76 10.57 3.31
CA VAL A 139 -5.32 10.50 3.63
C VAL A 139 -4.74 9.29 2.91
N GLN A 140 -3.75 9.53 2.07
CA GLN A 140 -3.02 8.44 1.42
C GLN A 140 -2.00 7.86 2.40
N ALA A 141 -2.33 6.72 2.99
CA ALA A 141 -1.44 5.96 3.86
C ALA A 141 -1.89 4.50 3.90
N GLY A 142 -0.96 3.57 4.07
CA GLY A 142 -1.33 2.18 4.29
C GLY A 142 -2.03 1.98 5.65
N PRO A 143 -2.98 1.05 5.76
CA PRO A 143 -3.68 0.77 7.02
C PRO A 143 -2.74 0.39 8.17
N GLU A 144 -1.58 -0.18 7.86
CA GLU A 144 -0.53 -0.52 8.82
C GLU A 144 0.06 0.72 9.52
N SER A 145 0.01 1.89 8.90
CA SER A 145 0.48 3.15 9.50
C SER A 145 -0.27 3.48 10.79
N ILE A 146 -1.52 3.10 10.89
CA ILE A 146 -2.38 3.27 12.06
C ILE A 146 -2.58 1.98 12.86
N GLY A 147 -1.73 0.98 12.63
CA GLY A 147 -1.77 -0.29 13.35
C GLY A 147 -2.90 -1.24 12.91
N VAL A 148 -3.53 -0.99 11.77
CA VAL A 148 -4.60 -1.83 11.22
C VAL A 148 -4.01 -2.88 10.29
N LYS A 149 -4.38 -4.15 10.49
CA LYS A 149 -3.85 -5.27 9.70
C LYS A 149 -4.72 -5.64 8.50
N GLY A 150 -5.95 -5.15 8.45
CA GLY A 150 -6.89 -5.51 7.38
C GLY A 150 -7.95 -4.44 7.14
N THR A 151 -8.53 -4.50 5.96
CA THR A 151 -9.61 -3.60 5.54
C THR A 151 -10.88 -4.38 5.23
N PRO A 152 -12.07 -3.83 5.48
CA PRO A 152 -12.30 -2.55 6.14
C PRO A 152 -12.04 -2.59 7.65
N THR A 153 -11.61 -1.49 8.22
CA THR A 153 -11.56 -1.29 9.68
C THR A 153 -12.00 0.14 10.01
N MET A 154 -12.80 0.29 11.05
CA MET A 154 -13.26 1.60 11.52
C MET A 154 -12.71 1.87 12.91
N LEU A 155 -12.17 3.08 13.13
CA LEU A 155 -11.72 3.55 14.43
C LEU A 155 -12.46 4.83 14.79
N LEU A 156 -13.08 4.87 15.96
CA LEU A 156 -13.58 6.10 16.52
C LEU A 156 -12.46 6.72 17.36
N VAL A 157 -12.13 7.96 17.05
CA VAL A 157 -10.99 8.68 17.60
C VAL A 157 -11.49 9.97 18.23
N ASP A 158 -10.99 10.32 19.40
CA ASP A 158 -11.31 11.56 20.08
C ASP A 158 -10.49 12.76 19.57
N GLY A 159 -10.76 13.95 20.12
CA GLY A 159 -10.04 15.18 19.76
C GLY A 159 -8.56 15.22 20.18
N ALA A 160 -8.10 14.25 20.98
CA ALA A 160 -6.69 14.08 21.32
C ALA A 160 -5.97 13.15 20.34
N GLY A 161 -6.69 12.50 19.42
CA GLY A 161 -6.15 11.51 18.50
C GLY A 161 -6.07 10.10 19.09
N THR A 162 -6.84 9.82 20.15
CA THR A 162 -6.86 8.52 20.83
C THR A 162 -8.02 7.67 20.34
N VAL A 163 -7.77 6.41 20.05
CA VAL A 163 -8.80 5.44 19.62
C VAL A 163 -9.70 5.11 20.80
N THR A 164 -10.99 5.42 20.69
CA THR A 164 -12.00 5.13 21.71
C THR A 164 -12.83 3.88 21.40
N LYS A 165 -12.97 3.53 20.13
CA LYS A 165 -13.62 2.29 19.68
C LYS A 165 -12.99 1.79 18.40
N LEU A 166 -13.08 0.48 18.17
CA LEU A 166 -12.50 -0.21 17.01
C LEU A 166 -13.48 -1.29 16.52
N TRP A 167 -13.69 -1.33 15.20
CA TRP A 167 -14.44 -2.38 14.52
C TRP A 167 -13.62 -2.88 13.34
N VAL A 168 -13.30 -4.16 13.36
CA VAL A 168 -12.49 -4.82 12.34
C VAL A 168 -13.37 -5.65 11.42
N GLY A 169 -13.19 -5.49 10.13
CA GLY A 169 -13.96 -6.18 9.11
C GLY A 169 -15.28 -5.48 8.76
N LYS A 170 -16.03 -6.12 7.89
CA LYS A 170 -17.38 -5.67 7.49
C LYS A 170 -18.33 -5.78 8.69
N VAL A 171 -19.06 -4.71 8.96
CA VAL A 171 -20.11 -4.71 9.97
C VAL A 171 -21.29 -5.51 9.44
N HIS A 172 -21.72 -6.52 10.19
CA HIS A 172 -22.91 -7.31 9.86
C HIS A 172 -24.19 -6.55 10.18
N PRO A 173 -25.31 -6.80 9.47
CA PRO A 173 -26.55 -6.07 9.65
C PRO A 173 -27.07 -6.01 11.10
N GLU A 174 -26.89 -7.08 11.85
CA GLU A 174 -27.27 -7.18 13.25
C GLU A 174 -26.43 -6.27 14.18
N GLN A 175 -25.23 -5.90 13.75
CA GLN A 175 -24.31 -5.04 14.49
C GLN A 175 -24.46 -3.55 14.12
N GLU A 176 -25.04 -3.24 12.95
CA GLU A 176 -25.12 -1.87 12.40
C GLU A 176 -25.74 -0.90 13.40
N GLN A 177 -26.84 -1.30 14.06
CA GLN A 177 -27.53 -0.48 15.05
C GLN A 177 -26.65 -0.12 16.25
N GLY A 178 -25.90 -1.09 16.76
CA GLY A 178 -24.96 -0.90 17.87
C GLY A 178 -23.82 0.06 17.50
N VAL A 179 -23.30 -0.08 16.28
CA VAL A 179 -22.25 0.84 15.75
C VAL A 179 -22.81 2.26 15.63
N LEU A 180 -23.98 2.43 15.00
CA LEU A 180 -24.62 3.74 14.81
C LEU A 180 -24.95 4.39 16.16
N ALA A 181 -25.42 3.63 17.16
CA ALA A 181 -25.67 4.14 18.51
C ALA A 181 -24.38 4.60 19.20
N ALA A 182 -23.27 3.87 19.00
CA ALA A 182 -21.96 4.25 19.55
C ALA A 182 -21.40 5.54 18.93
N LEU A 183 -21.73 5.82 17.66
CA LEU A 183 -21.30 7.01 16.95
C LEU A 183 -22.22 8.23 17.22
N GLY A 184 -23.49 8.00 17.57
CA GLY A 184 -24.46 9.06 17.85
C GLY A 184 -24.41 9.63 19.28
N LYS A 185 -23.69 9.02 20.19
CA LYS A 185 -23.54 9.50 21.58
C LYS A 185 -22.36 10.48 21.65
N GLY A 186 -22.64 11.76 21.57
CA GLY A 186 -21.67 12.84 21.76
C GLY A 186 -22.35 14.18 21.81
#